data_8403833b791cabec1d74cdd2cf71161a
#
_entry.id   8403833b791cabec1d74cdd2cf71161a
#
_cell.length_a   1.000
_cell.length_b   1.000
_cell.length_c   1.000
_cell.angle_alpha   90.00
_cell.angle_beta   90.00
_cell.angle_gamma   90.00
#
_symmetry.space_group_name_H-M   'P 1'
#
loop_
_entity.id
_entity.type
_entity.pdbx_description
1 polymer ?
#
loop_
_entity_poly.entity_id
_entity_poly.type
_entity_poly.pdbx_seq_one_letter_code
_entity_poly.pdbx_strand_id
1 'polypeptide(L)'
;MNKGERAYMTELFIKYLKGHVGDIYVWGAQGETNITEKWIRRRETGEKNAKRAIALWEKRKAEGRSPIAAFDCSGLIVKFLLDNKLIKSDMSSRGLYSACEKLNDRSRLMPGDLLFRHNGKRIHHVGAYIGCGLVIEAMGRDDGVVLNCLDSNGAGYWNRYGRLPVLKDSGETEEVYECCKGEDCPCRQLMKEILKGENNEQ
;
A
#
# COMPACT_ATOMS: atom_id res chain seq x y z
N MET A 1 -1.81 23.43 -4.23
CA MET A 1 -0.47 22.97 -3.76
C MET A 1 0.56 23.30 -4.80
N ASN A 2 1.65 23.94 -4.39
CA ASN A 2 2.82 24.17 -5.24
C ASN A 2 3.68 22.88 -5.36
N LYS A 3 4.79 22.94 -6.14
CA LYS A 3 5.67 21.78 -6.41
C LYS A 3 6.29 21.22 -5.12
N GLY A 4 6.84 22.05 -4.26
CA GLY A 4 7.48 21.63 -3.01
C GLY A 4 6.49 21.03 -2.01
N GLU A 5 5.27 21.56 -1.94
CA GLU A 5 4.21 20.99 -1.08
C GLU A 5 3.81 19.59 -1.53
N ARG A 6 3.77 19.32 -2.84
CA ARG A 6 3.47 17.98 -3.35
C ARG A 6 4.59 16.98 -3.09
N ALA A 7 5.84 17.38 -3.25
CA ALA A 7 7.00 16.55 -2.91
C ALA A 7 6.95 16.14 -1.43
N TYR A 8 6.76 17.11 -0.54
CA TYR A 8 6.62 16.87 0.89
C TYR A 8 5.44 15.93 1.21
N MET A 9 4.29 16.10 0.53
CA MET A 9 3.15 15.20 0.70
C MET A 9 3.45 13.78 0.24
N THR A 10 4.25 13.60 -0.83
CA THR A 10 4.69 12.28 -1.29
C THR A 10 5.61 11.60 -0.27
N GLU A 11 6.54 12.32 0.33
CA GLU A 11 7.39 11.80 1.41
C GLU A 11 6.56 11.37 2.62
N LEU A 12 5.61 12.22 3.05
CA LEU A 12 4.68 11.87 4.13
C LEU A 12 3.83 10.64 3.80
N PHE A 13 3.38 10.52 2.55
CA PHE A 13 2.62 9.36 2.10
C PHE A 13 3.44 8.08 2.19
N ILE A 14 4.69 8.11 1.72
CA ILE A 14 5.60 6.96 1.81
C ILE A 14 5.89 6.61 3.26
N LYS A 15 6.16 7.59 4.12
CA LYS A 15 6.37 7.38 5.56
C LYS A 15 5.14 6.75 6.21
N TYR A 16 3.95 7.25 5.91
CA TYR A 16 2.69 6.69 6.36
C TYR A 16 2.53 5.21 5.95
N LEU A 17 2.74 4.90 4.67
CA LEU A 17 2.65 3.53 4.17
C LEU A 17 3.61 2.57 4.88
N LYS A 18 4.87 3.00 5.09
CA LYS A 18 5.89 2.22 5.80
C LYS A 18 5.46 1.91 7.24
N GLY A 19 4.86 2.88 7.95
CA GLY A 19 4.38 2.69 9.32
C GLY A 19 3.20 1.73 9.44
N HIS A 20 2.54 1.39 8.33
CA HIS A 20 1.42 0.44 8.32
C HIS A 20 1.81 -0.97 7.82
N VAL A 21 3.06 -1.21 7.43
CA VAL A 21 3.52 -2.57 7.11
C VAL A 21 3.33 -3.46 8.34
N GLY A 22 2.75 -4.64 8.17
CA GLY A 22 2.40 -5.54 9.26
C GLY A 22 0.97 -5.38 9.80
N ASP A 23 0.23 -4.34 9.46
CA ASP A 23 -1.19 -4.21 9.76
C ASP A 23 -2.04 -5.21 8.99
N ILE A 24 -3.30 -5.40 9.39
CA ILE A 24 -4.14 -6.47 8.85
C ILE A 24 -5.01 -6.00 7.68
N TYR A 25 -5.40 -6.96 6.85
CA TYR A 25 -6.42 -6.72 5.82
C TYR A 25 -7.82 -7.08 6.33
N VAL A 26 -8.76 -6.12 6.22
CA VAL A 26 -10.19 -6.36 6.39
C VAL A 26 -10.95 -5.61 5.30
N TRP A 27 -11.91 -6.26 4.67
CA TRP A 27 -12.70 -5.68 3.57
C TRP A 27 -13.39 -4.38 3.98
N GLY A 28 -13.20 -3.32 3.20
CA GLY A 28 -13.78 -2.00 3.43
C GLY A 28 -13.22 -1.26 4.65
N ALA A 29 -12.11 -1.70 5.22
CA ALA A 29 -11.47 -1.02 6.34
C ALA A 29 -10.56 0.13 5.87
N GLN A 30 -10.49 1.20 6.68
CA GLN A 30 -9.75 2.43 6.41
C GLN A 30 -8.99 2.92 7.66
N GLY A 31 -8.23 2.05 8.31
CA GLY A 31 -7.35 2.41 9.42
C GLY A 31 -8.01 2.33 10.80
N GLU A 32 -9.09 1.57 10.93
CA GLU A 32 -9.68 1.31 12.24
C GLU A 32 -8.74 0.50 13.11
N THR A 33 -8.62 0.91 14.39
CA THR A 33 -7.78 0.26 15.40
C THR A 33 -8.61 -0.42 16.51
N ASN A 34 -9.86 -0.02 16.69
CA ASN A 34 -10.79 -0.65 17.64
C ASN A 34 -11.36 -1.95 17.06
N ILE A 35 -10.47 -2.90 16.80
CA ILE A 35 -10.77 -4.14 16.11
C ILE A 35 -11.24 -5.19 17.13
N THR A 36 -12.32 -5.88 16.80
CA THR A 36 -12.81 -7.07 17.51
C THR A 36 -13.17 -8.15 16.49
N GLU A 37 -13.19 -9.40 16.93
CA GLU A 37 -13.61 -10.51 16.09
C GLU A 37 -15.02 -10.29 15.50
N LYS A 38 -15.96 -9.78 16.31
CA LYS A 38 -17.32 -9.41 15.86
C LYS A 38 -17.30 -8.34 14.78
N TRP A 39 -16.42 -7.35 14.91
CA TRP A 39 -16.26 -6.28 13.91
C TRP A 39 -15.73 -6.83 12.59
N ILE A 40 -14.70 -7.71 12.63
CA ILE A 40 -14.15 -8.37 11.43
C ILE A 40 -15.23 -9.20 10.74
N ARG A 41 -15.95 -10.07 11.48
CA ARG A 41 -17.01 -10.92 10.91
C ARG A 41 -18.12 -10.13 10.23
N ARG A 42 -18.45 -8.95 10.75
CA ARG A 42 -19.49 -8.11 10.15
C ARG A 42 -19.05 -7.42 8.86
N ARG A 43 -17.76 -7.15 8.71
CA ARG A 43 -17.20 -6.49 7.51
C ARG A 43 -16.84 -7.48 6.41
N GLU A 44 -16.42 -8.66 6.77
CA GLU A 44 -15.93 -9.62 5.81
C GLU A 44 -17.03 -10.28 4.98
N THR A 45 -16.69 -10.61 3.72
CA THR A 45 -17.58 -11.28 2.77
C THR A 45 -17.57 -12.79 2.99
N GLY A 46 -18.12 -13.23 4.09
CA GLY A 46 -18.29 -14.65 4.44
C GLY A 46 -17.29 -15.17 5.47
N GLU A 47 -17.69 -16.25 6.13
CA GLU A 47 -17.02 -16.82 7.29
C GLU A 47 -15.57 -17.27 7.02
N LYS A 48 -15.30 -17.82 5.82
CA LYS A 48 -13.94 -18.23 5.43
C LYS A 48 -12.97 -17.04 5.43
N ASN A 49 -13.41 -15.90 4.89
CA ASN A 49 -12.60 -14.69 4.86
C ASN A 49 -12.43 -14.06 6.23
N ALA A 50 -13.50 -14.08 7.04
CA ALA A 50 -13.45 -13.59 8.41
C ALA A 50 -12.44 -14.39 9.25
N LYS A 51 -12.45 -15.73 9.17
CA LYS A 51 -11.49 -16.60 9.88
C LYS A 51 -10.04 -16.28 9.51
N ARG A 52 -9.74 -16.03 8.23
CA ARG A 52 -8.39 -15.67 7.77
C ARG A 52 -7.93 -14.33 8.37
N ALA A 53 -8.78 -13.30 8.29
CA ALA A 53 -8.48 -11.99 8.86
C ALA A 53 -8.31 -12.04 10.38
N ILE A 54 -9.14 -12.81 11.08
CA ILE A 54 -9.04 -13.03 12.54
C ILE A 54 -7.74 -13.75 12.88
N ALA A 55 -7.38 -14.80 12.14
CA ALA A 55 -6.13 -15.53 12.37
C ALA A 55 -4.91 -14.63 12.25
N LEU A 56 -4.87 -13.75 11.23
CA LEU A 56 -3.79 -12.78 11.10
C LEU A 56 -3.80 -11.76 12.24
N TRP A 57 -4.97 -11.24 12.62
CA TRP A 57 -5.10 -10.29 13.73
C TRP A 57 -4.58 -10.89 15.05
N GLU A 58 -4.97 -12.13 15.39
CA GLU A 58 -4.49 -12.82 16.58
C GLU A 58 -2.97 -13.06 16.51
N LYS A 59 -2.45 -13.42 15.35
CA LYS A 59 -1.01 -13.56 15.11
C LYS A 59 -0.27 -12.24 15.41
N ARG A 60 -0.75 -11.11 14.89
CA ARG A 60 -0.13 -9.79 15.11
C ARG A 60 -0.17 -9.38 16.59
N LYS A 61 -1.25 -9.70 17.29
CA LYS A 61 -1.34 -9.50 18.75
C LYS A 61 -0.31 -10.34 19.50
N ALA A 62 -0.15 -11.61 19.13
CA ALA A 62 0.82 -12.50 19.74
C ALA A 62 2.26 -12.08 19.48
N GLU A 63 2.54 -11.41 18.34
CA GLU A 63 3.82 -10.79 17.99
C GLU A 63 4.06 -9.46 18.75
N GLY A 64 3.13 -9.01 19.60
CA GLY A 64 3.25 -7.79 20.40
C GLY A 64 2.91 -6.51 19.65
N ARG A 65 2.39 -6.59 18.40
CA ARG A 65 2.03 -5.38 17.66
C ARG A 65 0.84 -4.66 18.29
N SER A 66 1.02 -3.37 18.60
CA SER A 66 -0.01 -2.49 19.17
C SER A 66 0.32 -1.02 18.88
N PRO A 67 -0.61 -0.20 18.35
CA PRO A 67 -1.91 -0.64 17.85
C PRO A 67 -1.80 -1.46 16.56
N ILE A 68 -2.82 -2.27 16.27
CA ILE A 68 -3.02 -2.91 14.97
C ILE A 68 -4.11 -2.14 14.25
N ALA A 69 -3.83 -1.68 13.02
CA ALA A 69 -4.85 -1.08 12.17
C ALA A 69 -5.36 -2.09 11.12
N ALA A 70 -6.55 -1.85 10.60
CA ALA A 70 -7.14 -2.64 9.53
C ALA A 70 -7.35 -1.79 8.28
N PHE A 71 -6.98 -2.34 7.12
CA PHE A 71 -7.15 -1.69 5.83
C PHE A 71 -7.65 -2.67 4.77
N ASP A 72 -8.39 -2.19 3.77
CA ASP A 72 -8.44 -2.84 2.47
C ASP A 72 -7.44 -2.17 1.50
N CYS A 73 -7.34 -2.69 0.27
CA CYS A 73 -6.33 -2.21 -0.68
C CYS A 73 -6.47 -0.72 -1.04
N SER A 74 -7.67 -0.21 -1.19
CA SER A 74 -7.95 1.21 -1.43
C SER A 74 -7.95 2.02 -0.14
N GLY A 75 -8.45 1.44 0.94
CA GLY A 75 -8.57 2.08 2.24
C GLY A 75 -7.23 2.54 2.82
N LEU A 76 -6.15 1.77 2.61
CA LEU A 76 -4.80 2.15 2.99
C LEU A 76 -4.37 3.49 2.37
N ILE A 77 -4.67 3.69 1.09
CA ILE A 77 -4.28 4.89 0.36
C ILE A 77 -5.26 6.04 0.65
N VAL A 78 -6.55 5.75 0.59
CA VAL A 78 -7.63 6.73 0.74
C VAL A 78 -7.63 7.36 2.13
N LYS A 79 -7.30 6.60 3.17
CA LYS A 79 -7.16 7.14 4.53
C LYS A 79 -6.16 8.29 4.59
N PHE A 80 -4.96 8.11 4.04
CA PHE A 80 -3.97 9.17 3.98
C PHE A 80 -4.48 10.40 3.21
N LEU A 81 -5.11 10.17 2.05
CA LEU A 81 -5.60 11.24 1.20
C LEU A 81 -6.72 12.05 1.87
N LEU A 82 -7.62 11.39 2.61
CA LEU A 82 -8.70 12.04 3.38
C LEU A 82 -8.16 12.82 4.57
N ASP A 83 -7.28 12.21 5.37
CA ASP A 83 -6.69 12.84 6.56
C ASP A 83 -5.92 14.12 6.22
N ASN A 84 -5.25 14.12 5.07
CA ASN A 84 -4.52 15.29 4.56
C ASN A 84 -5.37 16.20 3.67
N LYS A 85 -6.70 15.97 3.58
CA LYS A 85 -7.66 16.78 2.79
C LYS A 85 -7.29 16.88 1.30
N LEU A 86 -6.60 15.89 0.77
CA LEU A 86 -6.20 15.80 -0.64
C LEU A 86 -7.35 15.35 -1.53
N ILE A 87 -8.33 14.67 -0.95
CA ILE A 87 -9.60 14.29 -1.58
C ILE A 87 -10.78 14.61 -0.63
N LYS A 88 -11.98 14.66 -1.19
CA LYS A 88 -13.20 15.04 -0.42
C LYS A 88 -14.07 13.86 0.00
N SER A 89 -13.88 12.70 -0.62
CA SER A 89 -14.71 11.52 -0.40
C SER A 89 -13.92 10.23 -0.63
N ASP A 90 -14.43 9.15 -0.06
CA ASP A 90 -13.89 7.81 -0.23
C ASP A 90 -13.86 7.36 -1.71
N MET A 91 -12.86 6.56 -2.05
CA MET A 91 -12.64 6.02 -3.39
C MET A 91 -12.27 4.54 -3.34
N SER A 92 -12.90 3.74 -4.19
CA SER A 92 -12.43 2.39 -4.47
C SER A 92 -11.14 2.40 -5.32
N SER A 93 -10.47 1.25 -5.46
CA SER A 93 -9.31 1.10 -6.36
C SER A 93 -9.61 1.56 -7.80
N ARG A 94 -10.84 1.35 -8.29
CA ARG A 94 -11.28 1.88 -9.59
C ARG A 94 -11.39 3.40 -9.59
N GLY A 95 -11.92 3.98 -8.52
CA GLY A 95 -12.00 5.44 -8.34
C GLY A 95 -10.63 6.09 -8.31
N LEU A 96 -9.70 5.51 -7.54
CA LEU A 96 -8.29 5.94 -7.52
C LEU A 96 -7.66 5.87 -8.92
N TYR A 97 -7.87 4.75 -9.64
CA TYR A 97 -7.36 4.65 -11.01
C TYR A 97 -7.95 5.73 -11.92
N SER A 98 -9.24 6.01 -11.83
CA SER A 98 -9.88 7.07 -12.62
C SER A 98 -9.33 8.47 -12.31
N ALA A 99 -8.96 8.73 -11.07
CA ALA A 99 -8.39 10.01 -10.62
C ALA A 99 -6.90 10.20 -11.01
N CYS A 100 -6.19 9.12 -11.37
CA CYS A 100 -4.79 9.20 -11.77
C CYS A 100 -4.60 9.68 -13.21
N GLU A 101 -3.50 10.39 -13.44
CA GLU A 101 -2.84 10.45 -14.75
C GLU A 101 -2.32 9.05 -15.08
N LYS A 102 -2.64 8.52 -16.28
CA LYS A 102 -2.23 7.16 -16.65
C LYS A 102 -0.78 7.13 -17.08
N LEU A 103 -0.04 6.17 -16.58
CA LEU A 103 1.32 5.89 -17.03
C LEU A 103 1.28 4.68 -17.97
N ASN A 104 1.85 4.85 -19.16
CA ASN A 104 1.83 3.79 -20.19
C ASN A 104 2.88 2.70 -19.92
N ASP A 105 3.90 3.02 -19.12
CA ASP A 105 5.04 2.14 -18.87
C ASP A 105 5.46 2.21 -17.40
N ARG A 106 5.87 1.05 -16.86
CA ARG A 106 6.42 0.92 -15.51
C ARG A 106 7.78 1.63 -15.34
N SER A 107 8.53 1.83 -16.42
CA SER A 107 9.79 2.59 -16.41
C SER A 107 9.62 4.05 -16.00
N ARG A 108 8.38 4.55 -15.99
CA ARG A 108 8.04 5.92 -15.60
C ARG A 108 7.54 6.03 -14.16
N LEU A 109 7.59 4.93 -13.39
CA LEU A 109 7.16 4.94 -12.00
C LEU A 109 8.08 5.81 -11.16
N MET A 110 7.46 6.61 -10.30
CA MET A 110 8.13 7.45 -9.29
C MET A 110 7.54 7.14 -7.92
N PRO A 111 8.29 7.34 -6.83
CA PRO A 111 7.76 7.18 -5.49
C PRO A 111 6.43 7.94 -5.30
N GLY A 112 5.42 7.27 -4.73
CA GLY A 112 4.05 7.78 -4.60
C GLY A 112 3.10 7.42 -5.75
N ASP A 113 3.58 6.84 -6.85
CA ASP A 113 2.71 6.33 -7.92
C ASP A 113 1.93 5.10 -7.47
N LEU A 114 0.76 4.93 -8.05
CA LEU A 114 -0.13 3.81 -7.74
C LEU A 114 -0.04 2.74 -8.82
N LEU A 115 0.01 1.50 -8.35
CA LEU A 115 -0.01 0.32 -9.19
C LEU A 115 -1.36 -0.38 -9.05
N PHE A 116 -1.90 -0.86 -10.15
CA PHE A 116 -3.22 -1.46 -10.17
C PHE A 116 -3.22 -2.81 -10.86
N ARG A 117 -4.16 -3.64 -10.43
CA ARG A 117 -4.48 -4.92 -11.10
C ARG A 117 -5.81 -4.79 -11.82
N HIS A 118 -5.77 -5.07 -13.13
CA HIS A 118 -6.94 -5.16 -13.99
C HIS A 118 -7.12 -6.61 -14.46
N ASN A 119 -8.31 -7.18 -14.25
CA ASN A 119 -8.60 -8.59 -14.53
C ASN A 119 -9.26 -8.82 -15.90
N GLY A 120 -9.09 -7.89 -16.86
CA GLY A 120 -9.77 -7.91 -18.15
C GLY A 120 -11.13 -7.20 -18.14
N LYS A 121 -11.78 -7.09 -16.97
CA LYS A 121 -13.10 -6.45 -16.81
C LYS A 121 -13.05 -5.15 -16.01
N ARG A 122 -12.27 -5.13 -14.94
CA ARG A 122 -12.20 -3.98 -14.02
C ARG A 122 -10.88 -3.94 -13.25
N ILE A 123 -10.55 -2.76 -12.74
CA ILE A 123 -9.58 -2.61 -11.66
C ILE A 123 -10.18 -3.21 -10.39
N HIS A 124 -9.40 -4.03 -9.67
CA HIS A 124 -9.86 -4.73 -8.46
C HIS A 124 -8.86 -4.72 -7.32
N HIS A 125 -7.66 -4.18 -7.53
CA HIS A 125 -6.63 -4.06 -6.51
C HIS A 125 -5.72 -2.87 -6.78
N VAL A 126 -5.08 -2.35 -5.71
CA VAL A 126 -4.16 -1.22 -5.77
C VAL A 126 -3.07 -1.36 -4.71
N GLY A 127 -1.86 -0.94 -5.06
CA GLY A 127 -0.72 -0.73 -4.17
C GLY A 127 -0.01 0.57 -4.53
N ALA A 128 0.98 0.96 -3.74
CA ALA A 128 1.74 2.18 -3.94
C ALA A 128 3.22 1.87 -4.13
N TYR A 129 3.83 2.44 -5.16
CA TYR A 129 5.26 2.40 -5.41
C TYR A 129 5.99 3.34 -4.46
N ILE A 130 7.03 2.86 -3.80
CA ILE A 130 7.79 3.65 -2.82
C ILE A 130 9.25 3.91 -3.24
N GLY A 131 9.57 3.62 -4.50
CA GLY A 131 10.93 3.71 -5.02
C GLY A 131 11.69 2.38 -4.98
N CYS A 132 12.85 2.33 -5.62
CA CYS A 132 13.76 1.17 -5.63
C CYS A 132 13.11 -0.18 -5.95
N GLY A 133 12.12 -0.22 -6.84
CA GLY A 133 11.41 -1.45 -7.18
C GLY A 133 10.55 -2.02 -6.04
N LEU A 134 10.18 -1.21 -5.04
CA LEU A 134 9.40 -1.63 -3.87
C LEU A 134 7.97 -1.11 -3.92
N VAL A 135 7.04 -1.92 -3.43
CA VAL A 135 5.60 -1.64 -3.38
C VAL A 135 5.07 -1.96 -1.99
N ILE A 136 4.22 -1.07 -1.45
CA ILE A 136 3.42 -1.36 -0.26
C ILE A 136 1.96 -1.50 -0.68
N GLU A 137 1.32 -2.56 -0.20
CA GLU A 137 -0.07 -2.90 -0.51
C GLU A 137 -0.77 -3.59 0.68
N ALA A 138 -2.05 -3.34 0.88
CA ALA A 138 -2.88 -4.21 1.70
C ALA A 138 -3.29 -5.40 0.82
N MET A 139 -2.47 -6.46 0.84
CA MET A 139 -2.46 -7.55 -0.14
C MET A 139 -3.65 -8.49 0.04
N GLY A 140 -3.95 -8.84 1.27
CA GLY A 140 -5.04 -9.78 1.55
C GLY A 140 -5.09 -10.23 3.00
N ARG A 141 -6.06 -11.10 3.30
CA ARG A 141 -6.40 -11.51 4.66
C ARG A 141 -5.34 -12.37 5.34
N ASP A 142 -4.50 -13.04 4.55
CA ASP A 142 -3.42 -13.87 5.09
C ASP A 142 -2.14 -13.09 5.32
N ASP A 143 -1.96 -11.98 4.60
CA ASP A 143 -0.71 -11.23 4.53
C ASP A 143 -0.82 -9.87 5.23
N GLY A 144 -2.00 -9.21 5.15
CA GLY A 144 -2.20 -7.85 5.65
C GLY A 144 -1.55 -6.80 4.76
N VAL A 145 -1.00 -5.77 5.37
CA VAL A 145 -0.19 -4.74 4.71
C VAL A 145 1.23 -5.24 4.62
N VAL A 146 1.74 -5.32 3.40
CA VAL A 146 3.06 -5.90 3.10
C VAL A 146 3.92 -4.95 2.28
N LEU A 147 5.23 -5.11 2.45
CA LEU A 147 6.26 -4.53 1.60
C LEU A 147 6.80 -5.63 0.68
N ASN A 148 6.65 -5.45 -0.62
CA ASN A 148 7.04 -6.40 -1.65
C ASN A 148 7.96 -5.77 -2.69
N CYS A 149 8.76 -6.60 -3.38
CA CYS A 149 9.36 -6.18 -4.64
C CYS A 149 8.28 -6.13 -5.73
N LEU A 150 8.43 -5.21 -6.68
CA LEU A 150 7.49 -4.98 -7.79
C LEU A 150 7.12 -6.25 -8.56
N ASP A 151 8.04 -7.18 -8.71
CA ASP A 151 7.88 -8.43 -9.45
C ASP A 151 7.79 -9.69 -8.57
N SER A 152 7.70 -9.54 -7.24
CA SER A 152 7.66 -10.70 -6.31
C SER A 152 6.48 -11.65 -6.56
N ASN A 153 5.37 -11.13 -7.05
CA ASN A 153 4.15 -11.88 -7.38
C ASN A 153 4.10 -12.29 -8.88
N GLY A 154 5.22 -12.19 -9.59
CA GLY A 154 5.36 -12.52 -11.00
C GLY A 154 5.17 -11.35 -11.96
N ALA A 155 5.76 -11.50 -13.15
CA ALA A 155 5.65 -10.50 -14.21
C ALA A 155 4.18 -10.30 -14.61
N GLY A 156 3.73 -9.04 -14.66
CA GLY A 156 2.35 -8.69 -15.00
C GLY A 156 1.34 -8.75 -13.85
N TYR A 157 1.75 -9.04 -12.62
CA TYR A 157 0.90 -8.88 -11.44
C TYR A 157 0.33 -7.47 -11.38
N TRP A 158 1.18 -6.45 -11.52
CA TRP A 158 0.80 -5.08 -11.75
C TRP A 158 0.73 -4.80 -13.24
N ASN A 159 -0.42 -4.42 -13.77
CA ASN A 159 -0.65 -4.26 -15.21
C ASN A 159 -1.31 -2.94 -15.60
N ARG A 160 -1.47 -2.03 -14.65
CA ARG A 160 -1.87 -0.63 -14.86
C ARG A 160 -1.15 0.25 -13.85
N TYR A 161 -0.80 1.45 -14.26
CA TYR A 161 -0.03 2.40 -13.46
C TYR A 161 -0.67 3.78 -13.55
N GLY A 162 -0.55 4.56 -12.49
CA GLY A 162 -1.11 5.90 -12.48
C GLY A 162 -0.52 6.78 -11.40
N ARG A 163 -0.48 8.06 -11.67
CA ARG A 163 0.03 9.11 -10.78
C ARG A 163 -1.10 9.99 -10.31
N LEU A 164 -1.28 10.12 -9.01
CA LEU A 164 -2.24 11.06 -8.45
C LEU A 164 -1.70 12.48 -8.61
N PRO A 165 -2.46 13.42 -9.22
CA PRO A 165 -1.99 14.80 -9.40
C PRO A 165 -1.62 15.51 -8.10
N VAL A 166 -2.26 15.10 -6.99
CA VAL A 166 -2.02 15.65 -5.64
C VAL A 166 -0.72 15.16 -4.99
N LEU A 167 -0.13 14.07 -5.51
CA LEU A 167 1.14 13.49 -5.08
C LEU A 167 2.21 13.57 -6.18
N LYS A 168 1.96 14.35 -7.24
CA LYS A 168 2.86 14.47 -8.37
C LYS A 168 4.11 15.24 -7.97
N ASP A 169 5.22 14.52 -7.94
CA ASP A 169 6.50 15.09 -7.57
C ASP A 169 7.16 15.98 -8.64
N SER A 170 8.19 16.53 -8.21
CA SER A 170 9.05 17.57 -8.63
C SER A 170 10.11 17.19 -9.67
N GLY A 171 10.03 16.05 -10.32
CA GLY A 171 10.74 15.88 -11.60
C GLY A 171 12.23 15.52 -11.54
N GLU A 172 12.69 14.86 -10.50
CA GLU A 172 13.90 14.04 -10.61
C GLU A 172 13.45 12.62 -10.93
N THR A 173 13.84 12.12 -12.09
CA THR A 173 13.68 10.71 -12.45
C THR A 173 14.70 9.92 -11.61
N GLU A 174 14.27 9.38 -10.48
CA GLU A 174 15.00 8.23 -9.96
C GLU A 174 15.01 7.15 -11.03
N GLU A 175 16.18 6.63 -11.35
CA GLU A 175 16.27 5.45 -12.20
C GLU A 175 15.37 4.37 -11.61
N VAL A 176 14.48 3.85 -12.43
CA VAL A 176 13.65 2.69 -12.04
C VAL A 176 14.60 1.51 -11.90
N TYR A 177 14.99 1.22 -10.66
CA TYR A 177 15.75 0.01 -10.40
C TYR A 177 14.87 -1.19 -10.71
N GLU A 178 15.23 -1.94 -11.74
CA GLU A 178 14.67 -3.27 -11.94
C GLU A 178 14.89 -4.08 -10.66
N CYS A 179 13.88 -4.84 -10.24
CA CYS A 179 13.97 -5.66 -9.04
C CYS A 179 15.14 -6.64 -9.20
N CYS A 180 16.23 -6.39 -8.48
CA CYS A 180 17.46 -7.12 -8.61
C CYS A 180 17.28 -8.59 -8.23
N LYS A 181 17.71 -9.49 -9.07
CA LYS A 181 17.78 -10.92 -8.82
C LYS A 181 19.10 -11.24 -8.11
N GLY A 182 19.21 -10.96 -6.81
CA GLY A 182 20.47 -11.27 -6.08
C GLY A 182 20.38 -10.96 -4.59
N GLU A 183 21.32 -11.51 -3.80
CA GLU A 183 21.36 -11.29 -2.34
C GLU A 183 21.76 -9.84 -1.99
N ASP A 184 22.57 -9.20 -2.82
CA ASP A 184 23.05 -7.81 -2.64
C ASP A 184 22.13 -6.75 -3.28
N CYS A 185 20.90 -7.13 -3.61
CA CYS A 185 19.92 -6.21 -4.18
C CYS A 185 19.68 -5.01 -3.23
N PRO A 186 19.84 -3.75 -3.68
CA PRO A 186 19.54 -2.57 -2.87
C PRO A 186 18.12 -2.57 -2.31
N CYS A 187 17.16 -3.12 -3.07
CA CYS A 187 15.78 -3.27 -2.60
C CYS A 187 15.67 -4.20 -1.38
N ARG A 188 16.44 -5.29 -1.35
CA ARG A 188 16.47 -6.21 -0.18
C ARG A 188 17.13 -5.58 1.03
N GLN A 189 18.16 -4.76 0.83
CA GLN A 189 18.79 -4.02 1.92
C GLN A 189 17.80 -3.02 2.50
N LEU A 190 17.15 -2.22 1.64
CA LEU A 190 16.13 -1.26 2.05
C LEU A 190 14.93 -1.96 2.74
N MET A 191 14.49 -3.11 2.24
CA MET A 191 13.46 -3.93 2.91
C MET A 191 13.90 -4.34 4.33
N LYS A 192 15.14 -4.79 4.51
CA LYS A 192 15.66 -5.17 5.83
C LYS A 192 15.72 -3.97 6.78
N GLU A 193 16.07 -2.79 6.28
CA GLU A 193 16.12 -1.55 7.08
C GLU A 193 14.71 -1.11 7.51
N ILE A 194 13.74 -1.11 6.59
CA ILE A 194 12.33 -0.78 6.88
C ILE A 194 11.76 -1.74 7.93
N LEU A 195 11.98 -3.05 7.76
CA LEU A 195 11.48 -4.07 8.69
C LEU A 195 12.22 -4.10 10.04
N LYS A 196 13.48 -3.61 10.11
CA LYS A 196 14.23 -3.47 11.36
C LYS A 196 13.89 -2.18 12.12
N GLY A 197 13.59 -1.10 11.40
CA GLY A 197 13.21 0.18 12.00
C GLY A 197 11.93 0.10 12.85
N GLU A 198 11.05 -0.84 12.55
CA GLU A 198 9.85 -1.10 13.36
C GLU A 198 10.14 -1.66 14.76
N ASN A 199 11.36 -2.18 15.01
CA ASN A 199 11.76 -2.75 16.31
C ASN A 199 12.54 -1.77 17.21
N ASN A 200 12.84 -0.56 16.75
CA ASN A 200 13.71 0.38 17.48
C ASN A 200 13.01 1.67 17.97
N GLU A 201 11.70 1.84 17.73
CA GLU A 201 10.91 2.94 18.30
C GLU A 201 9.94 2.38 19.38
N GLN A 202 10.50 1.75 20.40
CA GLN A 202 9.81 1.43 21.66
C GLN A 202 10.41 2.25 22.79
#